data_3f713af53341e0a06cf842f66d0c734f
#
_entry.id   3f713af53341e0a06cf842f66d0c734f
#
_cell.length_a   1.000
_cell.length_b   1.000
_cell.length_c   1.000
_cell.angle_alpha   90.00
_cell.angle_beta   90.00
_cell.angle_gamma   90.00
#
_symmetry.space_group_name_H-M   'P 1'
#
loop_
_entity.id
_entity.type
_entity.pdbx_description
1 polymer ?
#
loop_
_entity_poly.entity_id
_entity_poly.type
_entity_poly.pdbx_seq_one_letter_code
_entity_poly.pdbx_strand_id
1 'polypeptide(L)'
;LLDIVGAILACVTVAISSIPTPELCPETKRQQFLQDMKEGYVVLKQNRGLFALLWIGVIYMFFYMPISTLFPLICMSYFKGTPAHASAAEIAFAVGMLLGGVILSIWGGFKKRRYTIGLSVLLMGVSNMLSGLLPPDAFLVFVVCCTVMGISAPFYGVQNAIFQETVKPE
;
A
#
# COMPACT_ATOMS: atom_id res chain seq x y z
N LEU A 1 -14.39 16.58 12.66
CA LEU A 1 -15.17 15.89 13.73
C LEU A 1 -15.26 14.39 13.49
N LEU A 2 -15.58 13.92 12.26
CA LEU A 2 -15.65 12.50 11.90
C LEU A 2 -14.31 11.77 12.13
N ASP A 3 -13.19 12.40 11.80
CA ASP A 3 -11.85 11.84 11.99
C ASP A 3 -11.52 11.64 13.48
N ILE A 4 -11.94 12.61 14.32
CA ILE A 4 -11.74 12.51 15.77
C ILE A 4 -12.55 11.35 16.36
N VAL A 5 -13.80 11.19 15.93
CA VAL A 5 -14.65 10.07 16.36
C VAL A 5 -14.06 8.74 15.89
N GLY A 6 -13.57 8.67 14.65
CA GLY A 6 -12.87 7.50 14.11
C GLY A 6 -11.61 7.15 14.90
N ALA A 7 -10.81 8.15 15.24
CA ALA A 7 -9.59 7.96 16.03
C ALA A 7 -9.91 7.46 17.45
N ILE A 8 -10.92 8.03 18.11
CA ILE A 8 -11.36 7.58 19.45
C ILE A 8 -11.86 6.14 19.41
N LEU A 9 -12.70 5.80 18.42
CA LEU A 9 -13.19 4.42 18.22
C LEU A 9 -12.04 3.44 18.01
N ALA A 10 -11.06 3.80 17.17
CA ALA A 10 -9.88 2.96 16.92
C ALA A 10 -9.06 2.76 18.21
N CYS A 11 -8.80 3.84 18.99
CA CYS A 11 -8.10 3.74 20.26
C CYS A 11 -8.84 2.87 21.27
N VAL A 12 -10.16 3.02 21.39
CA VAL A 12 -10.99 2.22 22.30
C VAL A 12 -10.96 0.74 21.87
N THR A 13 -11.09 0.46 20.58
CA THR A 13 -11.04 -0.91 20.05
C THR A 13 -9.70 -1.58 20.35
N VAL A 14 -8.59 -0.88 20.13
CA VAL A 14 -7.25 -1.40 20.45
C VAL A 14 -7.05 -1.59 21.95
N ALA A 15 -7.56 -0.67 22.79
CA ALA A 15 -7.47 -0.78 24.26
C ALA A 15 -8.26 -1.96 24.81
N ILE A 16 -9.41 -2.30 24.21
CA ILE A 16 -10.25 -3.45 24.61
C ILE A 16 -9.71 -4.77 24.04
N SER A 17 -8.96 -4.70 22.94
CA SER A 17 -8.36 -5.88 22.30
C SER A 17 -7.24 -6.43 23.17
N SER A 18 -7.45 -7.59 23.80
CA SER A 18 -6.40 -8.30 24.52
C SER A 18 -5.41 -8.89 23.52
N ILE A 19 -4.36 -8.13 23.23
CA ILE A 19 -3.27 -8.61 22.36
C ILE A 19 -2.35 -9.46 23.26
N PRO A 20 -2.19 -10.77 23.01
CA PRO A 20 -1.24 -11.58 23.76
C PRO A 20 0.17 -11.02 23.55
N THR A 21 0.74 -10.45 24.60
CA THR A 21 2.13 -10.03 24.60
C THR A 21 3.01 -11.27 24.72
N PRO A 22 3.96 -11.52 23.81
CA PRO A 22 4.96 -12.55 24.02
C PRO A 22 5.74 -12.24 25.31
N GLU A 23 5.96 -13.26 26.14
CA GLU A 23 6.75 -13.14 27.36
C GLU A 23 8.20 -12.78 27.00
N LEU A 24 8.51 -11.51 27.01
CA LEU A 24 9.86 -11.01 26.81
C LEU A 24 10.54 -10.85 28.16
N CYS A 25 11.64 -11.53 28.37
CA CYS A 25 12.50 -11.32 29.53
C CYS A 25 12.92 -9.85 29.65
N PRO A 26 12.87 -9.24 30.86
CA PRO A 26 13.00 -7.78 31.03
C PRO A 26 14.38 -7.19 30.79
N GLU A 27 15.41 -8.00 30.67
CA GLU A 27 16.79 -7.50 30.55
C GLU A 27 17.21 -7.40 29.07
N THR A 28 17.34 -6.18 28.58
CA THR A 28 18.03 -5.82 27.33
C THR A 28 17.16 -5.40 26.13
N LYS A 29 16.06 -4.71 26.34
CA LYS A 29 15.19 -4.24 25.23
C LYS A 29 15.90 -3.47 24.10
N ARG A 30 16.95 -2.72 24.38
CA ARG A 30 17.62 -1.90 23.36
C ARG A 30 18.70 -2.66 22.57
N GLN A 31 19.40 -3.56 23.23
CA GLN A 31 20.39 -4.42 22.56
C GLN A 31 19.69 -5.51 21.74
N GLN A 32 18.59 -6.05 22.24
CA GLN A 32 17.77 -7.03 21.55
C GLN A 32 17.17 -6.45 20.28
N PHE A 33 16.63 -5.22 20.31
CA PHE A 33 16.06 -4.57 19.13
C PHE A 33 17.08 -4.36 18.00
N LEU A 34 18.30 -3.95 18.34
CA LEU A 34 19.39 -3.79 17.36
C LEU A 34 19.89 -5.14 16.82
N GLN A 35 19.85 -6.16 17.65
CA GLN A 35 20.24 -7.52 17.29
C GLN A 35 19.18 -8.13 16.39
N ASP A 36 17.90 -8.00 16.72
CA ASP A 36 16.75 -8.45 15.92
C ASP A 36 16.74 -7.77 14.55
N MET A 37 17.02 -6.45 14.50
CA MET A 37 17.18 -5.74 13.22
C MET A 37 18.34 -6.29 12.39
N LYS A 38 19.47 -6.62 13.03
CA LYS A 38 20.64 -7.16 12.36
C LYS A 38 20.39 -8.58 11.85
N GLU A 39 19.74 -9.39 12.66
CA GLU A 39 19.32 -10.75 12.29
C GLU A 39 18.31 -10.72 11.15
N GLY A 40 17.28 -9.86 11.23
CA GLY A 40 16.34 -9.64 10.13
C GLY A 40 17.01 -9.19 8.83
N TYR A 41 18.00 -8.30 8.91
CA TYR A 41 18.79 -7.89 7.74
C TYR A 41 19.62 -9.04 7.16
N VAL A 42 20.22 -9.88 8.00
CA VAL A 42 21.00 -11.06 7.56
C VAL A 42 20.09 -12.06 6.86
N VAL A 43 18.92 -12.35 7.42
CA VAL A 43 17.92 -13.25 6.81
C VAL A 43 17.44 -12.71 5.46
N LEU A 44 17.17 -11.41 5.37
CA LEU A 44 16.81 -10.74 4.12
C LEU A 44 17.91 -10.84 3.07
N LYS A 45 19.16 -10.63 3.47
CA LYS A 45 20.33 -10.70 2.57
C LYS A 45 20.62 -12.12 2.08
N GLN A 46 20.37 -13.14 2.91
CA GLN A 46 20.51 -14.55 2.52
C GLN A 46 19.45 -14.97 1.48
N ASN A 47 18.24 -14.39 1.55
CA ASN A 47 17.18 -14.65 0.61
C ASN A 47 17.15 -13.58 -0.49
N ARG A 48 17.84 -13.84 -1.61
CA ARG A 48 17.88 -12.92 -2.76
C ARG A 48 16.51 -12.45 -3.23
N GLY A 49 15.49 -13.33 -3.15
CA GLY A 49 14.12 -12.99 -3.53
C GLY A 49 13.47 -11.97 -2.61
N LEU A 50 13.63 -12.11 -1.28
CA LEU A 50 13.14 -11.17 -0.28
C LEU A 50 13.85 -9.82 -0.37
N PHE A 51 15.14 -9.84 -0.58
CA PHE A 51 15.94 -8.63 -0.77
C PHE A 51 15.52 -7.85 -2.03
N ALA A 52 15.27 -8.55 -3.14
CA ALA A 52 14.75 -7.93 -4.36
C ALA A 52 13.35 -7.33 -4.15
N LEU A 53 12.45 -8.03 -3.44
CA LEU A 53 11.12 -7.52 -3.11
C LEU A 53 11.18 -6.26 -2.23
N LEU A 54 12.09 -6.22 -1.28
CA LEU A 54 12.31 -5.04 -0.44
C LEU A 54 12.75 -3.84 -1.27
N TRP A 55 13.72 -4.01 -2.16
CA TRP A 55 14.19 -2.94 -3.03
C TRP A 55 13.11 -2.46 -4.00
N ILE A 56 12.32 -3.37 -4.56
CA ILE A 56 11.16 -3.01 -5.39
C ILE A 56 10.17 -2.18 -4.58
N GLY A 57 9.91 -2.56 -3.33
CA GLY A 57 9.05 -1.80 -2.42
C GLY A 57 9.57 -0.40 -2.11
N VAL A 58 10.87 -0.25 -1.84
CA VAL A 58 11.51 1.04 -1.58
C VAL A 58 11.41 1.95 -2.81
N ILE A 59 11.77 1.44 -3.98
CA ILE A 59 11.69 2.20 -5.25
C ILE A 59 10.24 2.60 -5.54
N TYR A 60 9.29 1.67 -5.34
CA TYR A 60 7.88 1.93 -5.52
C TYR A 60 7.40 3.08 -4.60
N MET A 61 7.70 3.02 -3.30
CA MET A 61 7.33 4.06 -2.35
C MET A 61 7.98 5.40 -2.65
N PHE A 62 9.24 5.40 -3.08
CA PHE A 62 9.96 6.61 -3.44
C PHE A 62 9.25 7.38 -4.59
N PHE A 63 8.75 6.68 -5.60
CA PHE A 63 8.02 7.31 -6.69
C PHE A 63 6.54 7.57 -6.36
N TYR A 64 5.93 6.74 -5.52
CA TYR A 64 4.52 6.87 -5.17
C TYR A 64 4.23 8.06 -4.24
N MET A 65 5.09 8.30 -3.25
CA MET A 65 4.91 9.35 -2.24
C MET A 65 4.72 10.76 -2.83
N PRO A 66 5.57 11.24 -3.76
CA PRO A 66 5.37 12.55 -4.38
C PRO A 66 4.03 12.62 -5.14
N ILE A 67 3.66 11.56 -5.85
CA ILE A 67 2.42 11.52 -6.62
C ILE A 67 1.21 11.63 -5.70
N SER A 68 1.18 10.88 -4.60
CA SER A 68 0.07 10.91 -3.65
C SER A 68 -0.06 12.26 -2.95
N THR A 69 1.06 12.90 -2.62
CA THR A 69 1.07 14.22 -1.98
C THR A 69 0.62 15.33 -2.92
N LEU A 70 1.00 15.25 -4.20
CA LEU A 70 0.64 16.24 -5.21
C LEU A 70 -0.72 15.97 -5.87
N PHE A 71 -1.37 14.86 -5.55
CA PHE A 71 -2.62 14.42 -6.16
C PHE A 71 -3.74 15.50 -6.12
N PRO A 72 -4.04 16.13 -4.97
CA PRO A 72 -5.04 17.21 -4.93
C PRO A 72 -4.65 18.40 -5.81
N LEU A 73 -3.34 18.74 -5.83
CA LEU A 73 -2.83 19.85 -6.63
C LEU A 73 -2.97 19.56 -8.13
N ILE A 74 -2.70 18.33 -8.56
CA ILE A 74 -2.89 17.89 -9.96
C ILE A 74 -4.37 18.06 -10.35
N CYS A 75 -5.30 17.59 -9.52
CA CYS A 75 -6.73 17.72 -9.78
C CYS A 75 -7.18 19.16 -9.90
N MET A 76 -6.68 20.05 -9.04
CA MET A 76 -7.13 21.45 -8.99
C MET A 76 -6.38 22.35 -9.97
N SER A 77 -5.06 22.18 -10.11
CA SER A 77 -4.22 23.07 -10.92
C SER A 77 -4.15 22.62 -12.38
N TYR A 78 -3.86 21.33 -12.62
CA TYR A 78 -3.67 20.84 -13.99
C TYR A 78 -5.00 20.65 -14.72
N PHE A 79 -5.97 20.00 -14.10
CA PHE A 79 -7.30 19.79 -14.68
C PHE A 79 -8.25 20.97 -14.46
N LYS A 80 -7.78 22.09 -13.88
CA LYS A 80 -8.60 23.26 -13.55
C LYS A 80 -9.87 22.91 -12.78
N GLY A 81 -9.81 21.84 -12.00
CA GLY A 81 -10.92 21.31 -11.25
C GLY A 81 -11.19 22.09 -9.95
N THR A 82 -12.31 21.80 -9.35
CA THR A 82 -12.68 22.25 -8.00
C THR A 82 -12.24 21.20 -6.97
N PRO A 83 -12.29 21.50 -5.65
CA PRO A 83 -12.10 20.49 -4.60
C PRO A 83 -13.00 19.25 -4.76
N ALA A 84 -14.20 19.42 -5.34
CA ALA A 84 -15.10 18.32 -5.64
C ALA A 84 -14.53 17.34 -6.68
N HIS A 85 -13.73 17.82 -7.64
CA HIS A 85 -13.04 16.96 -8.60
C HIS A 85 -11.95 16.10 -7.92
N ALA A 86 -11.21 16.69 -7.00
CA ALA A 86 -10.23 15.94 -6.21
C ALA A 86 -10.91 14.84 -5.37
N SER A 87 -12.00 15.20 -4.68
CA SER A 87 -12.80 14.22 -3.90
C SER A 87 -13.40 13.13 -4.79
N ALA A 88 -13.86 13.45 -5.99
CA ALA A 88 -14.38 12.45 -6.93
C ALA A 88 -13.31 11.44 -7.35
N ALA A 89 -12.09 11.90 -7.61
CA ALA A 89 -10.96 11.05 -7.96
C ALA A 89 -10.53 10.17 -6.77
N GLU A 90 -10.53 10.69 -5.53
CA GLU A 90 -10.27 9.91 -4.32
C GLU A 90 -11.34 8.85 -4.07
N ILE A 91 -12.62 9.19 -4.26
CA ILE A 91 -13.73 8.22 -4.17
C ILE A 91 -13.57 7.13 -5.22
N ALA A 92 -13.21 7.48 -6.45
CA ALA A 92 -12.97 6.52 -7.53
C ALA A 92 -11.82 5.56 -7.17
N PHE A 93 -10.74 6.06 -6.59
CA PHE A 93 -9.64 5.26 -6.08
C PHE A 93 -10.09 4.32 -4.95
N ALA A 94 -10.87 4.83 -3.99
CA ALA A 94 -11.40 4.03 -2.88
C ALA A 94 -12.35 2.92 -3.36
N VAL A 95 -13.24 3.22 -4.30
CA VAL A 95 -14.10 2.22 -4.96
C VAL A 95 -13.26 1.18 -5.68
N GLY A 96 -12.21 1.61 -6.38
CA GLY A 96 -11.24 0.71 -7.00
C GLY A 96 -10.61 -0.23 -5.98
N MET A 97 -10.17 0.27 -4.82
CA MET A 97 -9.60 -0.56 -3.74
C MET A 97 -10.59 -1.62 -3.23
N LEU A 98 -11.84 -1.24 -3.03
CA LEU A 98 -12.88 -2.20 -2.61
C LEU A 98 -13.08 -3.29 -3.66
N LEU A 99 -13.22 -2.90 -4.94
CA LEU A 99 -13.36 -3.85 -6.05
C LEU A 99 -12.13 -4.77 -6.17
N GLY A 100 -10.93 -4.21 -6.06
CA GLY A 100 -9.69 -4.97 -6.09
C GLY A 100 -9.58 -5.95 -4.92
N GLY A 101 -10.00 -5.55 -3.73
CA GLY A 101 -10.08 -6.41 -2.54
C GLY A 101 -11.06 -7.59 -2.74
N VAL A 102 -12.24 -7.32 -3.27
CA VAL A 102 -13.23 -8.36 -3.60
C VAL A 102 -12.69 -9.31 -4.67
N ILE A 103 -12.12 -8.77 -5.74
CA ILE A 103 -11.51 -9.59 -6.81
C ILE A 103 -10.41 -10.48 -6.24
N LEU A 104 -9.52 -9.94 -5.42
CA LEU A 104 -8.45 -10.69 -4.79
C LEU A 104 -8.98 -11.77 -3.84
N SER A 105 -10.05 -11.47 -3.10
CA SER A 105 -10.70 -12.38 -2.16
C SER A 105 -11.34 -13.57 -2.87
N ILE A 106 -11.98 -13.36 -4.02
CA ILE A 106 -12.64 -14.41 -4.81
C ILE A 106 -11.62 -15.23 -5.60
N TRP A 107 -10.65 -14.55 -6.21
CA TRP A 107 -9.66 -15.19 -7.09
C TRP A 107 -8.47 -15.79 -6.35
N GLY A 108 -8.14 -15.25 -5.16
CA GLY A 108 -6.98 -15.68 -4.36
C GLY A 108 -5.62 -15.33 -4.95
N GLY A 109 -5.58 -14.63 -6.10
CA GLY A 109 -4.35 -14.30 -6.81
C GLY A 109 -3.77 -15.47 -7.61
N PHE A 110 -2.60 -15.27 -8.21
CA PHE A 110 -1.89 -16.33 -8.93
C PHE A 110 -1.26 -17.33 -7.96
N LYS A 111 -1.21 -18.63 -8.33
CA LYS A 111 -0.53 -19.70 -7.58
C LYS A 111 0.91 -19.31 -7.18
N LYS A 112 1.61 -18.55 -8.02
CA LYS A 112 2.91 -17.97 -7.71
C LYS A 112 2.71 -16.49 -7.37
N ARG A 113 2.72 -16.15 -6.09
CA ARG A 113 2.46 -14.80 -5.54
C ARG A 113 3.28 -13.68 -6.21
N ARG A 114 4.50 -14.00 -6.70
CA ARG A 114 5.34 -13.05 -7.44
C ARG A 114 4.65 -12.45 -8.67
N TYR A 115 3.80 -13.21 -9.36
CA TYR A 115 3.06 -12.70 -10.53
C TYR A 115 1.93 -11.76 -10.11
N THR A 116 1.32 -11.99 -8.96
CA THR A 116 0.29 -11.09 -8.41
C THR A 116 0.88 -9.72 -8.11
N ILE A 117 2.05 -9.70 -7.47
CA ILE A 117 2.78 -8.45 -7.19
C ILE A 117 3.24 -7.78 -8.48
N GLY A 118 3.80 -8.54 -9.42
CA GLY A 118 4.22 -8.03 -10.73
C GLY A 118 3.08 -7.38 -11.51
N LEU A 119 1.90 -8.02 -11.51
CA LEU A 119 0.69 -7.48 -12.13
C LEU A 119 0.26 -6.16 -11.48
N SER A 120 0.27 -6.10 -10.14
CA SER A 120 -0.05 -4.88 -9.38
C SER A 120 0.86 -3.72 -9.77
N VAL A 121 2.17 -3.94 -9.74
CA VAL A 121 3.17 -2.89 -10.07
C VAL A 121 3.00 -2.45 -11.53
N LEU A 122 2.74 -3.39 -12.44
CA LEU A 122 2.52 -3.09 -13.85
C LEU A 122 1.26 -2.26 -14.06
N LEU A 123 0.12 -2.67 -13.48
CA LEU A 123 -1.14 -1.93 -13.57
C LEU A 123 -1.00 -0.52 -13.00
N MET A 124 -0.36 -0.40 -11.84
CA MET A 124 -0.12 0.89 -11.19
C MET A 124 0.79 1.78 -12.05
N GLY A 125 1.88 1.22 -12.58
CA GLY A 125 2.82 1.95 -13.44
C GLY A 125 2.18 2.43 -14.73
N VAL A 126 1.43 1.57 -15.42
CA VAL A 126 0.72 1.93 -16.65
C VAL A 126 -0.33 3.00 -16.39
N SER A 127 -1.13 2.85 -15.32
CA SER A 127 -2.16 3.84 -14.96
C SER A 127 -1.56 5.20 -14.62
N ASN A 128 -0.43 5.23 -13.88
CA ASN A 128 0.29 6.48 -13.60
C ASN A 128 0.86 7.11 -14.87
N MET A 129 1.45 6.31 -15.76
CA MET A 129 1.99 6.79 -17.02
C MET A 129 0.88 7.38 -17.91
N LEU A 130 -0.25 6.69 -18.03
CA LEU A 130 -1.40 7.18 -18.76
C LEU A 130 -1.94 8.47 -18.14
N SER A 131 -2.07 8.53 -16.81
CA SER A 131 -2.52 9.73 -16.10
C SER A 131 -1.64 10.95 -16.39
N GLY A 132 -0.32 10.76 -16.49
CA GLY A 132 0.63 11.84 -16.81
C GLY A 132 0.60 12.32 -18.26
N LEU A 133 0.07 11.51 -19.17
CA LEU A 133 -0.04 11.85 -20.61
C LEU A 133 -1.40 12.47 -20.98
N LEU A 134 -2.35 12.53 -20.05
CA LEU A 134 -3.70 13.04 -20.31
C LEU A 134 -3.70 14.57 -20.51
N PRO A 135 -4.44 15.07 -21.52
CA PRO A 135 -4.68 16.51 -21.64
C PRO A 135 -5.58 17.04 -20.50
N PRO A 136 -5.53 18.36 -20.20
CA PRO A 136 -6.28 18.95 -19.10
C PRO A 136 -7.81 18.75 -19.18
N ASP A 137 -8.34 18.50 -20.37
CA ASP A 137 -9.78 18.31 -20.58
C ASP A 137 -10.25 16.87 -20.36
N ALA A 138 -9.32 15.91 -20.16
CA ALA A 138 -9.62 14.49 -20.03
C ALA A 138 -9.78 14.02 -18.57
N PHE A 139 -10.39 14.83 -17.71
CA PHE A 139 -10.58 14.50 -16.30
C PHE A 139 -11.31 13.16 -16.06
N LEU A 140 -12.32 12.83 -16.88
CA LEU A 140 -13.04 11.54 -16.77
C LEU A 140 -12.11 10.34 -16.96
N VAL A 141 -11.18 10.42 -17.92
CA VAL A 141 -10.20 9.34 -18.16
C VAL A 141 -9.25 9.25 -16.96
N PHE A 142 -8.87 10.38 -16.36
CA PHE A 142 -8.09 10.40 -15.14
C PHE A 142 -8.79 9.69 -13.98
N VAL A 143 -10.09 9.92 -13.77
CA VAL A 143 -10.91 9.23 -12.76
C VAL A 143 -10.91 7.70 -12.99
N VAL A 144 -11.03 7.26 -14.25
CA VAL A 144 -10.94 5.82 -14.60
C VAL A 144 -9.54 5.28 -14.26
N CYS A 145 -8.47 6.01 -14.58
CA CYS A 145 -7.12 5.62 -14.19
C CYS A 145 -6.98 5.49 -12.67
N CYS A 146 -7.56 6.42 -11.89
CA CYS A 146 -7.59 6.34 -10.43
C CYS A 146 -8.30 5.08 -9.92
N THR A 147 -9.41 4.69 -10.55
CA THR A 147 -10.11 3.43 -10.22
C THR A 147 -9.22 2.21 -10.49
N VAL A 148 -8.52 2.16 -11.62
CA VAL A 148 -7.60 1.06 -11.96
C VAL A 148 -6.42 1.02 -10.98
N MET A 149 -5.88 2.18 -10.60
CA MET A 149 -4.85 2.28 -9.57
C MET A 149 -5.37 1.74 -8.23
N GLY A 150 -6.59 2.09 -7.85
CA GLY A 150 -7.27 1.55 -6.67
C GLY A 150 -7.39 0.03 -6.71
N ILE A 151 -7.84 -0.55 -7.82
CA ILE A 151 -7.96 -2.01 -8.00
C ILE A 151 -6.59 -2.70 -7.80
N SER A 152 -5.50 -2.08 -8.20
CA SER A 152 -4.16 -2.67 -8.08
C SER A 152 -3.61 -2.67 -6.66
N ALA A 153 -4.06 -1.78 -5.78
CA ALA A 153 -3.52 -1.59 -4.44
C ALA A 153 -3.61 -2.84 -3.53
N PRO A 154 -4.74 -3.56 -3.43
CA PRO A 154 -4.82 -4.79 -2.63
C PRO A 154 -3.88 -5.90 -3.10
N PHE A 155 -3.62 -6.00 -4.41
CA PHE A 155 -2.68 -6.99 -4.97
C PHE A 155 -1.24 -6.71 -4.52
N TYR A 156 -0.87 -5.44 -4.36
CA TYR A 156 0.42 -5.07 -3.78
C TYR A 156 0.52 -5.47 -2.31
N GLY A 157 -0.59 -5.41 -1.56
CA GLY A 157 -0.68 -5.85 -0.16
C GLY A 157 -0.27 -7.32 0.07
N VAL A 158 -0.36 -8.18 -0.95
CA VAL A 158 0.14 -9.57 -0.90
C VAL A 158 1.64 -9.63 -0.60
N GLN A 159 2.42 -8.59 -0.91
CA GLN A 159 3.83 -8.50 -0.56
C GLN A 159 4.04 -8.60 0.96
N ASN A 160 3.22 -7.89 1.75
CA ASN A 160 3.32 -7.94 3.22
C ASN A 160 3.04 -9.34 3.77
N ALA A 161 2.09 -10.07 3.17
CA ALA A 161 1.82 -11.46 3.55
C ALA A 161 3.01 -12.39 3.28
N ILE A 162 3.75 -12.18 2.18
CA ILE A 162 4.97 -12.96 1.88
C ILE A 162 6.04 -12.70 2.92
N PHE A 163 6.25 -11.44 3.32
CA PHE A 163 7.21 -11.11 4.38
C PHE A 163 6.84 -11.80 5.69
N GLN A 164 5.57 -11.76 6.10
CA GLN A 164 5.10 -12.37 7.33
C GLN A 164 5.21 -13.90 7.35
N GLU A 165 4.98 -14.56 6.20
CA GLU A 165 5.10 -16.02 6.10
C GLU A 165 6.55 -16.51 6.04
N THR A 166 7.46 -15.70 5.51
CA THR A 166 8.85 -16.10 5.29
C THR A 166 9.72 -15.84 6.50
N VAL A 167 9.39 -14.79 7.27
CA VAL A 167 10.02 -14.50 8.56
C VAL A 167 9.20 -15.22 9.64
N LYS A 168 9.50 -16.51 9.88
CA LYS A 168 8.91 -17.23 11.02
C LYS A 168 9.37 -16.58 12.31
N PRO A 169 8.46 -16.29 13.27
CA PRO A 169 8.85 -16.04 14.64
C PRO A 169 9.38 -17.38 15.22
N GLU A 170 10.64 -17.42 15.58
CA GLU A 170 11.17 -18.45 16.48
C GLU A 170 10.69 -18.20 17.91
#